data_1c788856111ab63dd2f2a0a9ded721f0
#
_entry.id   1c788856111ab63dd2f2a0a9ded721f0
#
_cell.length_a   1.000
_cell.length_b   1.000
_cell.length_c   1.000
_cell.angle_alpha   90.00
_cell.angle_beta   90.00
_cell.angle_gamma   90.00
#
_symmetry.space_group_name_H-M   'P 1'
#
loop_
_entity.id
_entity.type
_entity.pdbx_description
1 polymer ?
#
loop_
_entity_poly.entity_id
_entity_poly.type
_entity_poly.pdbx_seq_one_letter_code
_entity_poly.pdbx_strand_id
1 'polypeptide(L)'
;MKKNTPSKNHRFRLGIVIILSYIAFVLLTTNGQLRAENLNMVIDQSGRKIVVNKPYQRIISLYGAHTENLFGLGLDKEIIGVSRHESYPAQALTKPVYSYHDDPEKFMAARPDLVFVRPMIDRGHPQFVTQLENSGITVVSLQPATVSEMYEYWKTLGVLTGRQTQADDMVSRFQNISSNFKTVGSSIAVKKKVYFESIHSKMKTFSPDSMAIFALVTAGGVNVADDAKPVRNTNIARYGKERILSHAAQIDVYLAQSGAMNRPTVSMIKAEPGFNVIKAVDNDQIFIIDEQIVSRPTLRLLKGIYEIGKILYPDVFNEKTNKILMRKLNDQES
;
A
#
# COMPACT_ATOMS: atom_id res chain seq x y z
N MET A 1 89.35 6.58 -28.07
CA MET A 1 88.00 6.83 -27.50
C MET A 1 86.96 6.24 -28.45
N LYS A 2 86.33 5.06 -28.09
CA LYS A 2 85.25 4.44 -28.93
C LYS A 2 83.94 4.95 -28.42
N LYS A 3 83.15 5.64 -29.24
CA LYS A 3 81.77 6.06 -28.91
C LYS A 3 80.88 4.84 -29.12
N ASN A 4 80.30 4.37 -28.03
CA ASN A 4 79.25 3.37 -28.05
C ASN A 4 77.91 4.02 -28.48
N THR A 5 77.49 3.71 -29.72
CA THR A 5 76.14 4.02 -30.21
C THR A 5 75.17 2.93 -29.70
N PRO A 6 74.05 3.23 -29.13
CA PRO A 6 73.11 2.22 -28.65
C PRO A 6 72.45 1.52 -29.84
N SER A 7 72.38 0.19 -29.77
CA SER A 7 71.84 -0.74 -30.80
C SER A 7 70.40 -0.38 -31.20
N LYS A 8 70.08 -0.45 -32.48
CA LYS A 8 68.73 -0.25 -33.03
C LYS A 8 67.65 -1.08 -32.32
N ASN A 9 68.01 -2.25 -31.79
CA ASN A 9 67.09 -3.15 -31.09
C ASN A 9 66.61 -2.61 -29.72
N HIS A 10 67.39 -1.76 -29.07
CA HIS A 10 67.02 -1.15 -27.79
C HIS A 10 65.95 -0.06 -27.96
N ARG A 11 66.00 0.72 -29.02
CA ARG A 11 65.01 1.75 -29.36
C ARG A 11 63.67 1.14 -29.79
N PHE A 12 63.73 0.00 -30.49
CA PHE A 12 62.53 -0.71 -30.93
C PHE A 12 61.77 -1.35 -29.73
N ARG A 13 62.52 -1.95 -28.79
CA ARG A 13 61.92 -2.51 -27.56
C ARG A 13 61.33 -1.44 -26.66
N LEU A 14 61.96 -0.27 -26.52
CA LEU A 14 61.47 0.83 -25.74
C LEU A 14 60.18 1.42 -26.32
N GLY A 15 60.08 1.54 -27.64
CA GLY A 15 58.88 1.98 -28.35
C GLY A 15 57.68 1.06 -28.14
N ILE A 16 57.87 -0.26 -28.18
CA ILE A 16 56.81 -1.26 -27.95
C ILE A 16 56.31 -1.22 -26.48
N VAL A 17 57.19 -1.04 -25.51
CA VAL A 17 56.81 -0.93 -24.08
C VAL A 17 56.00 0.34 -23.83
N ILE A 18 56.34 1.47 -24.45
CA ILE A 18 55.59 2.72 -24.31
C ILE A 18 54.21 2.60 -24.98
N ILE A 19 54.10 1.97 -26.13
CA ILE A 19 52.80 1.75 -26.80
C ILE A 19 51.92 0.80 -25.99
N LEU A 20 52.47 -0.28 -25.44
CA LEU A 20 51.73 -1.23 -24.61
C LEU A 20 51.27 -0.58 -23.29
N SER A 21 52.10 0.29 -22.64
CA SER A 21 51.68 1.01 -21.44
C SER A 21 50.63 2.09 -21.75
N TYR A 22 50.66 2.73 -22.92
CA TYR A 22 49.64 3.67 -23.35
C TYR A 22 48.31 2.97 -23.66
N ILE A 23 48.34 1.81 -24.33
CA ILE A 23 47.15 0.98 -24.57
C ILE A 23 46.56 0.47 -23.23
N ALA A 24 47.40 0.02 -22.29
CA ALA A 24 46.94 -0.40 -20.96
C ALA A 24 46.36 0.78 -20.18
N PHE A 25 46.93 1.99 -20.27
CA PHE A 25 46.40 3.19 -19.64
C PHE A 25 45.08 3.63 -20.27
N VAL A 26 44.92 3.57 -21.58
CA VAL A 26 43.65 3.86 -22.27
C VAL A 26 42.58 2.81 -21.92
N LEU A 27 42.95 1.53 -21.83
CA LEU A 27 42.05 0.46 -21.39
C LEU A 27 41.64 0.60 -19.91
N LEU A 28 42.52 1.12 -19.06
CA LEU A 28 42.22 1.41 -17.65
C LEU A 28 41.34 2.66 -17.49
N THR A 29 41.46 3.65 -18.36
CA THR A 29 40.64 4.87 -18.35
C THR A 29 39.29 4.66 -19.05
N THR A 30 39.15 3.71 -19.97
CA THR A 30 37.87 3.33 -20.62
C THR A 30 37.06 2.31 -19.79
N ASN A 31 37.67 1.69 -18.76
CA ASN A 31 36.91 0.99 -17.70
C ASN A 31 36.26 1.93 -16.70
N GLY A 32 36.23 3.25 -16.99
CA GLY A 32 35.35 4.20 -16.38
C GLY A 32 33.91 3.77 -16.60
N GLN A 33 33.41 2.95 -15.67
CA GLN A 33 32.02 2.81 -15.29
C GLN A 33 31.02 3.01 -16.45
N LEU A 34 30.82 2.01 -17.28
CA LEU A 34 29.48 1.60 -17.64
C LEU A 34 28.83 1.13 -16.32
N ARG A 35 28.52 2.09 -15.44
CA ARG A 35 27.49 1.94 -14.44
C ARG A 35 26.26 1.69 -15.29
N ALA A 36 25.88 0.43 -15.42
CA ALA A 36 24.54 0.10 -15.88
C ALA A 36 23.65 0.91 -14.96
N GLU A 37 23.11 2.04 -15.45
CA GLU A 37 21.99 2.69 -14.80
C GLU A 37 20.96 1.58 -14.74
N ASN A 38 20.81 0.97 -13.56
CA ASN A 38 19.65 0.18 -13.26
C ASN A 38 18.49 1.16 -13.39
N LEU A 39 17.97 1.28 -14.60
CA LEU A 39 16.79 2.06 -14.90
C LEU A 39 15.69 1.46 -14.01
N ASN A 40 15.41 2.12 -12.90
CA ASN A 40 14.31 1.73 -12.04
C ASN A 40 13.04 1.87 -12.88
N MET A 41 12.51 0.76 -13.34
CA MET A 41 11.28 0.71 -14.13
C MET A 41 10.15 0.19 -13.26
N VAL A 42 9.08 0.93 -13.20
CA VAL A 42 7.82 0.56 -12.54
C VAL A 42 6.78 0.23 -13.60
N ILE A 43 6.01 -0.82 -13.40
CA ILE A 43 4.81 -1.11 -14.19
C ILE A 43 3.62 -0.91 -13.27
N ASP A 44 2.73 0.02 -13.62
CA ASP A 44 1.53 0.28 -12.84
C ASP A 44 0.39 -0.70 -13.16
N GLN A 45 -0.72 -0.61 -12.44
CA GLN A 45 -1.87 -1.52 -12.62
C GLN A 45 -2.69 -1.26 -13.90
N SER A 46 -2.37 -0.21 -14.64
CA SER A 46 -2.91 0.04 -15.99
C SER A 46 -1.95 -0.41 -17.08
N GLY A 47 -0.80 -1.01 -16.73
CA GLY A 47 0.21 -1.53 -17.65
C GLY A 47 1.19 -0.46 -18.16
N ARG A 48 1.17 0.76 -17.62
CA ARG A 48 2.13 1.81 -17.98
C ARG A 48 3.51 1.48 -17.46
N LYS A 49 4.51 1.61 -18.35
CA LYS A 49 5.93 1.46 -18.01
C LYS A 49 6.52 2.82 -17.69
N ILE A 50 6.85 3.04 -16.45
CA ILE A 50 7.39 4.30 -15.93
C ILE A 50 8.89 4.10 -15.67
N VAL A 51 9.73 4.80 -16.43
CA VAL A 51 11.18 4.82 -16.21
C VAL A 51 11.50 5.94 -15.21
N VAL A 52 12.07 5.58 -14.08
CA VAL A 52 12.40 6.50 -12.99
C VAL A 52 13.86 6.89 -13.09
N ASN A 53 14.15 7.94 -13.85
CA ASN A 53 15.51 8.49 -14.01
C ASN A 53 15.95 9.28 -12.76
N LYS A 54 15.01 9.89 -12.07
CA LYS A 54 15.20 10.65 -10.82
C LYS A 54 13.93 10.56 -9.98
N PRO A 55 14.02 10.66 -8.64
CA PRO A 55 12.86 10.70 -7.77
C PRO A 55 11.92 11.85 -8.12
N TYR A 56 10.60 11.58 -8.10
CA TYR A 56 9.58 12.59 -8.26
C TYR A 56 9.53 13.51 -7.03
N GLN A 57 9.33 14.82 -7.26
CA GLN A 57 9.45 15.84 -6.23
C GLN A 57 8.19 16.72 -6.08
N ARG A 58 7.25 16.63 -7.01
CA ARG A 58 6.02 17.43 -7.00
C ARG A 58 4.81 16.53 -7.23
N ILE A 59 4.33 15.94 -6.14
CA ILE A 59 3.40 14.83 -6.15
C ILE A 59 1.99 15.30 -5.80
N ILE A 60 0.99 14.96 -6.62
CA ILE A 60 -0.43 15.04 -6.26
C ILE A 60 -0.96 13.63 -6.04
N SER A 61 -1.57 13.39 -4.87
CA SER A 61 -2.15 12.12 -4.48
C SER A 61 -3.67 12.17 -4.49
N LEU A 62 -4.31 11.39 -5.36
CA LEU A 62 -5.78 11.33 -5.45
C LEU A 62 -6.40 10.16 -4.69
N TYR A 63 -5.70 9.65 -3.66
CA TYR A 63 -6.21 8.61 -2.78
C TYR A 63 -5.56 8.67 -1.40
N GLY A 64 -6.38 8.68 -0.34
CA GLY A 64 -5.88 8.83 1.02
C GLY A 64 -4.86 7.79 1.48
N ALA A 65 -4.89 6.55 0.94
CA ALA A 65 -3.86 5.59 1.27
C ALA A 65 -2.51 5.91 0.57
N HIS A 66 -2.51 6.47 -0.64
CA HIS A 66 -1.27 6.96 -1.24
C HIS A 66 -0.69 8.09 -0.39
N THR A 67 -1.53 9.08 -0.04
CA THR A 67 -1.14 10.21 0.80
C THR A 67 -0.52 9.74 2.11
N GLU A 68 -1.20 8.86 2.84
CA GLU A 68 -0.73 8.33 4.12
C GLU A 68 0.62 7.61 4.00
N ASN A 69 0.78 6.77 2.97
CA ASN A 69 2.04 6.04 2.76
C ASN A 69 3.18 6.95 2.31
N LEU A 70 2.92 7.98 1.50
CA LEU A 70 3.93 8.98 1.13
C LEU A 70 4.46 9.72 2.37
N PHE A 71 3.57 10.14 3.28
CA PHE A 71 4.00 10.69 4.57
C PHE A 71 4.76 9.66 5.41
N GLY A 72 4.32 8.39 5.41
CA GLY A 72 5.02 7.29 6.08
C GLY A 72 6.44 7.03 5.54
N LEU A 73 6.70 7.37 4.28
CA LEU A 73 8.03 7.34 3.64
C LEU A 73 8.87 8.60 3.94
N GLY A 74 8.35 9.53 4.76
CA GLY A 74 9.03 10.77 5.12
C GLY A 74 8.94 11.87 4.07
N LEU A 75 7.93 11.81 3.19
CA LEU A 75 7.64 12.85 2.22
C LEU A 75 6.62 13.82 2.83
N ASP A 76 6.86 15.12 2.70
CA ASP A 76 5.92 16.18 3.08
C ASP A 76 5.99 17.32 2.05
N LYS A 77 7.17 17.89 1.84
CA LYS A 77 7.38 19.00 0.91
C LYS A 77 7.10 18.61 -0.54
N GLU A 78 7.35 17.36 -0.87
CA GLU A 78 7.09 16.78 -2.19
C GLU A 78 5.61 16.61 -2.48
N ILE A 79 4.75 16.49 -1.45
CA ILE A 79 3.29 16.37 -1.59
C ILE A 79 2.70 17.77 -1.74
N ILE A 80 2.41 18.17 -2.98
CA ILE A 80 1.85 19.49 -3.32
C ILE A 80 0.32 19.51 -3.42
N GLY A 81 -0.32 18.33 -3.36
CA GLY A 81 -1.77 18.23 -3.42
C GLY A 81 -2.27 16.85 -3.01
N VAL A 82 -3.48 16.82 -2.46
CA VAL A 82 -4.11 15.63 -1.90
C VAL A 82 -5.58 15.51 -2.31
N SER A 83 -6.19 14.35 -2.06
CA SER A 83 -7.61 14.12 -2.38
C SER A 83 -8.57 14.81 -1.39
N ARG A 84 -9.87 14.88 -1.75
CA ARG A 84 -10.91 15.55 -0.92
C ARG A 84 -11.19 14.85 0.41
N HIS A 85 -10.88 13.58 0.55
CA HIS A 85 -11.28 12.76 1.69
C HIS A 85 -10.09 12.30 2.52
N GLU A 86 -9.12 13.20 2.68
CA GLU A 86 -8.00 12.98 3.58
C GLU A 86 -8.46 13.08 5.03
N SER A 87 -7.82 12.30 5.89
CA SER A 87 -8.10 12.29 7.33
C SER A 87 -6.85 12.03 8.15
N TYR A 88 -5.78 11.57 7.51
CA TYR A 88 -4.53 11.21 8.15
C TYR A 88 -3.36 11.24 7.14
N PRO A 89 -2.16 11.67 7.59
CA PRO A 89 -1.88 12.34 8.87
C PRO A 89 -2.44 13.76 8.92
N ALA A 90 -2.35 14.43 10.07
CA ALA A 90 -2.87 15.79 10.24
C ALA A 90 -2.27 16.79 9.24
N GLN A 91 -0.99 16.61 8.87
CA GLN A 91 -0.29 17.41 7.86
C GLN A 91 -0.97 17.35 6.47
N ALA A 92 -1.58 16.21 6.11
CA ALA A 92 -2.30 16.08 4.85
C ALA A 92 -3.48 17.06 4.74
N LEU A 93 -4.11 17.40 5.88
CA LEU A 93 -5.26 18.30 5.93
C LEU A 93 -4.90 19.77 5.60
N THR A 94 -3.63 20.12 5.61
CA THR A 94 -3.15 21.47 5.27
C THR A 94 -2.77 21.62 3.79
N LYS A 95 -2.78 20.53 3.01
CA LYS A 95 -2.37 20.53 1.61
C LYS A 95 -3.52 20.98 0.70
N PRO A 96 -3.20 21.59 -0.45
CA PRO A 96 -4.19 21.90 -1.49
C PRO A 96 -4.98 20.66 -1.92
N VAL A 97 -6.28 20.81 -2.09
CA VAL A 97 -7.19 19.71 -2.43
C VAL A 97 -7.42 19.62 -3.93
N TYR A 98 -7.30 18.42 -4.48
CA TYR A 98 -7.52 18.06 -5.87
C TYR A 98 -8.53 16.93 -6.01
N SER A 99 -9.22 16.90 -7.15
CA SER A 99 -10.16 15.85 -7.51
C SER A 99 -10.01 15.51 -8.99
N TYR A 100 -10.20 14.25 -9.35
CA TYR A 100 -10.30 13.83 -10.76
C TYR A 100 -11.54 14.38 -11.49
N HIS A 101 -12.41 15.10 -10.78
CA HIS A 101 -13.52 15.87 -11.33
C HIS A 101 -13.17 17.35 -11.54
N ASP A 102 -11.99 17.80 -11.07
CA ASP A 102 -11.52 19.14 -11.33
C ASP A 102 -11.02 19.26 -12.78
N ASP A 103 -11.00 20.46 -13.32
CA ASP A 103 -10.42 20.72 -14.63
C ASP A 103 -8.93 20.33 -14.65
N PRO A 104 -8.45 19.58 -15.65
CA PRO A 104 -7.03 19.24 -15.82
C PRO A 104 -6.10 20.45 -15.81
N GLU A 105 -6.56 21.64 -16.25
CA GLU A 105 -5.78 22.87 -16.20
C GLU A 105 -5.34 23.25 -14.78
N LYS A 106 -6.15 22.93 -13.77
CA LYS A 106 -5.79 23.12 -12.35
C LYS A 106 -4.55 22.33 -11.97
N PHE A 107 -4.41 21.11 -12.50
CA PHE A 107 -3.22 20.26 -12.29
C PHE A 107 -2.02 20.83 -13.06
N MET A 108 -2.21 21.21 -14.31
CA MET A 108 -1.15 21.81 -15.14
C MET A 108 -0.61 23.11 -14.51
N ALA A 109 -1.47 23.95 -13.95
CA ALA A 109 -1.08 25.17 -13.25
C ALA A 109 -0.21 24.86 -12.00
N ALA A 110 -0.48 23.76 -11.30
CA ALA A 110 0.31 23.32 -10.15
C ALA A 110 1.65 22.69 -10.54
N ARG A 111 1.83 22.29 -11.81
CA ARG A 111 3.04 21.66 -12.36
C ARG A 111 3.53 20.46 -11.52
N PRO A 112 2.71 19.45 -11.25
CA PRO A 112 3.19 18.21 -10.65
C PRO A 112 4.09 17.47 -11.66
N ASP A 113 5.07 16.73 -11.16
CA ASP A 113 5.81 15.77 -11.97
C ASP A 113 5.21 14.35 -11.86
N LEU A 114 4.37 14.11 -10.84
CA LEU A 114 3.68 12.84 -10.61
C LEU A 114 2.27 13.05 -10.05
N VAL A 115 1.30 12.31 -10.61
CA VAL A 115 -0.07 12.20 -10.08
C VAL A 115 -0.38 10.74 -9.80
N PHE A 116 -0.64 10.40 -8.52
CA PHE A 116 -1.13 9.08 -8.14
C PHE A 116 -2.63 8.99 -8.27
N VAL A 117 -3.10 7.98 -8.97
CA VAL A 117 -4.52 7.63 -9.14
C VAL A 117 -4.80 6.19 -8.74
N ARG A 118 -6.07 5.81 -8.71
CA ARG A 118 -6.50 4.40 -8.57
C ARG A 118 -7.01 3.86 -9.90
N PRO A 119 -6.97 2.55 -10.13
CA PRO A 119 -7.50 1.92 -11.36
C PRO A 119 -8.97 2.27 -11.68
N MET A 120 -9.77 2.63 -10.66
CA MET A 120 -11.13 3.09 -10.90
C MET A 120 -11.18 4.46 -11.57
N ILE A 121 -10.21 5.35 -11.28
CA ILE A 121 -10.11 6.68 -11.91
C ILE A 121 -9.65 6.50 -13.36
N ASP A 122 -8.60 5.69 -13.59
CA ASP A 122 -8.13 5.36 -14.93
C ASP A 122 -9.26 4.86 -15.85
N ARG A 123 -10.03 3.88 -15.36
CA ARG A 123 -11.12 3.29 -16.16
C ARG A 123 -12.34 4.20 -16.30
N GLY A 124 -12.64 4.99 -15.28
CA GLY A 124 -13.82 5.85 -15.24
C GLY A 124 -13.62 7.22 -15.87
N HIS A 125 -12.38 7.71 -15.92
CA HIS A 125 -12.01 9.05 -16.39
C HIS A 125 -10.76 9.02 -17.28
N PRO A 126 -10.75 8.22 -18.38
CA PRO A 126 -9.56 8.05 -19.21
C PRO A 126 -9.13 9.36 -19.89
N GLN A 127 -10.07 10.24 -20.23
CA GLN A 127 -9.76 11.53 -20.83
C GLN A 127 -8.97 12.45 -19.88
N PHE A 128 -9.34 12.48 -18.60
CA PHE A 128 -8.61 13.21 -17.57
C PHE A 128 -7.15 12.71 -17.49
N VAL A 129 -6.95 11.42 -17.43
CA VAL A 129 -5.60 10.81 -17.38
C VAL A 129 -4.79 11.16 -18.63
N THR A 130 -5.36 10.98 -19.82
CA THR A 130 -4.71 11.29 -21.09
C THR A 130 -4.32 12.78 -21.20
N GLN A 131 -5.15 13.70 -20.71
CA GLN A 131 -4.83 15.14 -20.72
C GLN A 131 -3.63 15.46 -19.81
N LEU A 132 -3.53 14.85 -18.65
CA LEU A 132 -2.36 15.00 -17.77
C LEU A 132 -1.10 14.46 -18.45
N GLU A 133 -1.15 13.25 -19.02
CA GLU A 133 -0.02 12.62 -19.72
C GLU A 133 0.43 13.44 -20.92
N ASN A 134 -0.49 13.94 -21.74
CA ASN A 134 -0.18 14.82 -22.87
C ASN A 134 0.47 16.15 -22.46
N SER A 135 0.27 16.56 -21.21
CA SER A 135 0.90 17.76 -20.63
C SER A 135 2.26 17.46 -20.00
N GLY A 136 2.80 16.24 -20.17
CA GLY A 136 4.09 15.82 -19.64
C GLY A 136 4.07 15.43 -18.15
N ILE A 137 2.89 15.26 -17.55
CA ILE A 137 2.73 14.82 -16.16
C ILE A 137 2.71 13.29 -16.13
N THR A 138 3.56 12.68 -15.32
CA THR A 138 3.51 11.24 -15.11
C THR A 138 2.28 10.86 -14.28
N VAL A 139 1.47 9.92 -14.76
CA VAL A 139 0.34 9.36 -14.01
C VAL A 139 0.64 7.91 -13.65
N VAL A 140 0.45 7.56 -12.37
CA VAL A 140 0.69 6.21 -11.85
C VAL A 140 -0.55 5.70 -11.14
N SER A 141 -1.06 4.55 -11.60
CA SER A 141 -2.29 3.92 -11.10
C SER A 141 -1.97 2.73 -10.23
N LEU A 142 -2.23 2.84 -8.92
CA LEU A 142 -1.92 1.80 -7.95
C LEU A 142 -3.07 1.62 -6.95
N GLN A 143 -3.42 0.37 -6.66
CA GLN A 143 -4.33 -0.01 -5.56
C GLN A 143 -4.18 -1.49 -5.27
N PRO A 144 -3.34 -1.90 -4.31
CA PRO A 144 -3.21 -3.31 -3.94
C PRO A 144 -4.53 -3.83 -3.36
N ALA A 145 -4.87 -5.07 -3.69
CA ALA A 145 -6.05 -5.77 -3.18
C ALA A 145 -5.71 -6.72 -2.03
N THR A 146 -4.46 -7.18 -1.94
CA THR A 146 -3.96 -8.12 -0.94
C THR A 146 -2.79 -7.53 -0.14
N VAL A 147 -2.47 -8.14 1.00
CA VAL A 147 -1.31 -7.72 1.82
C VAL A 147 0.02 -7.98 1.10
N SER A 148 0.11 -9.04 0.31
CA SER A 148 1.31 -9.29 -0.51
C SER A 148 1.52 -8.18 -1.54
N GLU A 149 0.45 -7.79 -2.26
CA GLU A 149 0.51 -6.66 -3.19
C GLU A 149 0.79 -5.33 -2.48
N MET A 150 0.37 -5.17 -1.21
CA MET A 150 0.65 -3.97 -0.41
C MET A 150 2.16 -3.79 -0.17
N TYR A 151 2.91 -4.87 0.04
CA TYR A 151 4.37 -4.79 0.19
C TYR A 151 5.04 -4.30 -1.10
N GLU A 152 4.66 -4.86 -2.23
CA GLU A 152 5.19 -4.44 -3.53
C GLU A 152 4.76 -3.01 -3.89
N TYR A 153 3.56 -2.62 -3.51
CA TYR A 153 3.07 -1.25 -3.66
C TYR A 153 3.92 -0.26 -2.84
N TRP A 154 4.26 -0.54 -1.58
CA TRP A 154 5.13 0.34 -0.79
C TRP A 154 6.52 0.46 -1.38
N LYS A 155 7.11 -0.66 -1.83
CA LYS A 155 8.40 -0.65 -2.56
C LYS A 155 8.33 0.18 -3.84
N THR A 156 7.23 0.06 -4.58
CA THR A 156 6.97 0.86 -5.78
C THR A 156 6.93 2.36 -5.45
N LEU A 157 6.23 2.76 -4.39
CA LEU A 157 6.25 4.14 -3.91
C LEU A 157 7.69 4.58 -3.56
N GLY A 158 8.46 3.72 -2.89
CA GLY A 158 9.87 3.95 -2.58
C GLY A 158 10.72 4.21 -3.82
N VAL A 159 10.57 3.40 -4.86
CA VAL A 159 11.29 3.58 -6.14
C VAL A 159 10.93 4.91 -6.80
N LEU A 160 9.63 5.21 -6.91
CA LEU A 160 9.14 6.45 -7.54
C LEU A 160 9.64 7.71 -6.81
N THR A 161 9.82 7.64 -5.51
CA THR A 161 10.12 8.81 -4.67
C THR A 161 11.57 8.84 -4.13
N GLY A 162 12.39 7.84 -4.46
CA GLY A 162 13.75 7.71 -3.95
C GLY A 162 13.81 7.37 -2.45
N ARG A 163 12.79 6.67 -1.94
CA ARG A 163 12.64 6.27 -0.53
C ARG A 163 12.64 4.74 -0.36
N GLN A 164 13.49 4.04 -1.12
CA GLN A 164 13.51 2.56 -1.13
C GLN A 164 13.79 1.99 0.27
N THR A 165 14.79 2.54 0.98
CA THR A 165 15.13 2.10 2.35
C THR A 165 13.94 2.27 3.29
N GLN A 166 13.27 3.42 3.26
CA GLN A 166 12.08 3.66 4.09
C GLN A 166 10.93 2.72 3.74
N ALA A 167 10.76 2.38 2.46
CA ALA A 167 9.76 1.42 2.03
C ALA A 167 10.06 -0.01 2.53
N ASP A 168 11.30 -0.45 2.47
CA ASP A 168 11.74 -1.74 3.01
C ASP A 168 11.57 -1.80 4.54
N ASP A 169 11.86 -0.70 5.24
CA ASP A 169 11.63 -0.55 6.68
C ASP A 169 10.14 -0.64 7.02
N MET A 170 9.26 0.02 6.22
CA MET A 170 7.80 -0.09 6.38
C MET A 170 7.32 -1.53 6.24
N VAL A 171 7.80 -2.25 5.23
CA VAL A 171 7.46 -3.67 5.01
C VAL A 171 7.92 -4.51 6.19
N SER A 172 9.19 -4.41 6.57
CA SER A 172 9.79 -5.18 7.66
C SER A 172 9.08 -4.93 9.00
N ARG A 173 8.76 -3.68 9.29
CA ARG A 173 8.02 -3.25 10.48
C ARG A 173 6.62 -3.84 10.52
N PHE A 174 5.89 -3.75 9.41
CA PHE A 174 4.55 -4.33 9.32
C PHE A 174 4.57 -5.85 9.52
N GLN A 175 5.49 -6.55 8.84
CA GLN A 175 5.64 -8.00 8.95
C GLN A 175 5.95 -8.45 10.38
N ASN A 176 6.90 -7.78 11.04
CA ASN A 176 7.28 -8.09 12.41
C ASN A 176 6.11 -7.92 13.39
N ILE A 177 5.39 -6.80 13.30
CA ILE A 177 4.30 -6.52 14.23
C ILE A 177 3.09 -7.40 13.92
N SER A 178 2.73 -7.59 12.65
CA SER A 178 1.62 -8.47 12.28
C SER A 178 1.87 -9.92 12.67
N SER A 179 3.14 -10.39 12.61
CA SER A 179 3.54 -11.70 13.11
C SER A 179 3.32 -11.85 14.62
N ASN A 180 3.60 -10.80 15.41
CA ASN A 180 3.32 -10.80 16.84
C ASN A 180 1.81 -10.91 17.11
N PHE A 181 0.98 -10.13 16.40
CA PHE A 181 -0.48 -10.24 16.50
C PHE A 181 -0.97 -11.64 16.11
N LYS A 182 -0.43 -12.20 15.02
CA LYS A 182 -0.76 -13.55 14.57
C LYS A 182 -0.44 -14.61 15.63
N THR A 183 0.68 -14.49 16.35
CA THR A 183 1.03 -15.38 17.45
C THR A 183 -0.02 -15.33 18.56
N VAL A 184 -0.44 -14.13 18.96
CA VAL A 184 -1.50 -13.95 19.96
C VAL A 184 -2.83 -14.50 19.44
N GLY A 185 -3.26 -14.14 18.24
CA GLY A 185 -4.51 -14.63 17.64
C GLY A 185 -4.54 -16.15 17.45
N SER A 186 -3.39 -16.77 17.18
CA SER A 186 -3.26 -18.23 17.03
C SER A 186 -3.39 -18.98 18.34
N SER A 187 -3.01 -18.38 19.49
CA SER A 187 -3.10 -18.99 20.81
C SER A 187 -4.54 -19.06 21.37
N ILE A 188 -5.49 -18.41 20.73
CA ILE A 188 -6.90 -18.41 21.16
C ILE A 188 -7.52 -19.78 20.88
N ALA A 189 -7.96 -20.44 21.94
CA ALA A 189 -8.49 -21.80 21.88
C ALA A 189 -9.87 -21.88 21.19
N VAL A 190 -10.77 -20.93 21.52
CA VAL A 190 -12.14 -20.86 20.95
C VAL A 190 -12.25 -19.63 20.07
N LYS A 191 -12.24 -19.84 18.77
CA LYS A 191 -12.26 -18.75 17.80
C LYS A 191 -13.68 -18.31 17.47
N LYS A 192 -13.92 -16.99 17.49
CA LYS A 192 -15.18 -16.39 17.07
C LYS A 192 -15.32 -16.46 15.54
N LYS A 193 -16.50 -16.89 15.09
CA LYS A 193 -16.90 -16.88 13.69
C LYS A 193 -17.54 -15.52 13.36
N VAL A 194 -17.00 -14.84 12.36
CA VAL A 194 -17.32 -13.44 12.04
C VAL A 194 -17.84 -13.33 10.62
N TYR A 195 -18.99 -12.70 10.44
CA TYR A 195 -19.36 -12.13 9.16
C TYR A 195 -18.85 -10.69 9.07
N PHE A 196 -18.00 -10.40 8.09
CA PHE A 196 -17.43 -9.06 7.92
C PHE A 196 -18.04 -8.37 6.70
N GLU A 197 -18.96 -7.45 6.96
CA GLU A 197 -19.66 -6.69 5.93
C GLU A 197 -18.81 -5.56 5.35
N SER A 198 -18.78 -5.48 4.01
CA SER A 198 -18.12 -4.38 3.30
C SER A 198 -19.09 -3.29 2.83
N ILE A 199 -20.27 -3.68 2.28
CA ILE A 199 -21.31 -2.75 1.79
C ILE A 199 -22.69 -3.31 2.15
N HIS A 200 -23.34 -2.68 3.13
CA HIS A 200 -24.65 -3.10 3.64
C HIS A 200 -25.75 -3.14 2.58
N SER A 201 -25.96 -2.01 1.91
CA SER A 201 -27.03 -1.87 0.88
C SER A 201 -26.94 -2.86 -0.29
N LYS A 202 -25.82 -3.59 -0.43
CA LYS A 202 -25.57 -4.56 -1.49
C LYS A 202 -25.26 -5.96 -0.97
N MET A 203 -25.40 -6.20 0.32
CA MET A 203 -25.11 -7.46 1.02
C MET A 203 -23.77 -8.05 0.57
N LYS A 204 -22.71 -7.19 0.59
CA LYS A 204 -21.36 -7.56 0.19
C LYS A 204 -20.47 -7.77 1.37
N THR A 205 -19.52 -8.67 1.22
CA THR A 205 -18.41 -8.93 2.13
C THR A 205 -17.08 -8.56 1.46
N PHE A 206 -15.98 -8.93 2.06
CA PHE A 206 -14.64 -8.82 1.52
C PHE A 206 -14.19 -10.09 0.81
N SER A 207 -13.26 -9.95 -0.14
CA SER A 207 -12.57 -11.11 -0.69
C SER A 207 -11.69 -11.78 0.37
N PRO A 208 -11.53 -13.12 0.33
CA PRO A 208 -10.74 -13.85 1.35
C PRO A 208 -9.32 -13.32 1.54
N ASP A 209 -8.67 -12.84 0.47
CA ASP A 209 -7.29 -12.33 0.50
C ASP A 209 -7.18 -10.83 0.81
N SER A 210 -8.30 -10.16 1.10
CA SER A 210 -8.33 -8.72 1.36
C SER A 210 -7.63 -8.34 2.67
N MET A 211 -7.22 -7.08 2.80
CA MET A 211 -6.65 -6.52 4.03
C MET A 211 -7.59 -6.67 5.23
N ALA A 212 -8.90 -6.51 5.02
CA ALA A 212 -9.91 -6.65 6.08
C ALA A 212 -9.97 -8.09 6.62
N ILE A 213 -9.95 -9.08 5.74
CA ILE A 213 -9.94 -10.49 6.17
C ILE A 213 -8.57 -10.88 6.74
N PHE A 214 -7.47 -10.36 6.18
CA PHE A 214 -6.15 -10.51 6.80
C PHE A 214 -6.15 -9.97 8.24
N ALA A 215 -6.71 -8.79 8.49
CA ALA A 215 -6.79 -8.21 9.84
C ALA A 215 -7.65 -9.07 10.77
N LEU A 216 -8.80 -9.55 10.30
CA LEU A 216 -9.69 -10.43 11.04
C LEU A 216 -8.99 -11.74 11.45
N VAL A 217 -8.36 -12.43 10.50
CA VAL A 217 -7.70 -13.72 10.73
C VAL A 217 -6.46 -13.56 11.62
N THR A 218 -5.70 -12.49 11.42
CA THR A 218 -4.53 -12.17 12.25
C THR A 218 -4.93 -11.87 13.70
N ALA A 219 -6.10 -11.26 13.92
CA ALA A 219 -6.68 -11.06 15.25
C ALA A 219 -7.30 -12.35 15.86
N GLY A 220 -7.25 -13.49 15.18
CA GLY A 220 -7.76 -14.77 15.65
C GLY A 220 -9.21 -15.06 15.31
N GLY A 221 -9.89 -14.23 14.53
CA GLY A 221 -11.25 -14.47 14.04
C GLY A 221 -11.30 -15.48 12.89
N VAL A 222 -12.45 -16.09 12.67
CA VAL A 222 -12.75 -16.99 11.54
C VAL A 222 -13.75 -16.31 10.63
N ASN A 223 -13.40 -16.12 9.38
CA ASN A 223 -14.32 -15.57 8.38
C ASN A 223 -15.37 -16.60 7.98
N VAL A 224 -16.67 -16.31 8.14
CA VAL A 224 -17.74 -17.21 7.70
C VAL A 224 -18.03 -17.12 6.21
N ALA A 225 -17.48 -16.11 5.55
CA ALA A 225 -17.62 -15.88 4.11
C ALA A 225 -16.30 -16.18 3.36
N ASP A 226 -15.60 -17.26 3.74
CA ASP A 226 -14.29 -17.64 3.19
C ASP A 226 -14.37 -18.10 1.71
N ASP A 227 -15.57 -18.50 1.24
CA ASP A 227 -15.86 -18.88 -0.14
C ASP A 227 -16.38 -17.71 -1.01
N ALA A 228 -16.37 -16.48 -0.50
CA ALA A 228 -16.85 -15.31 -1.22
C ALA A 228 -15.95 -14.96 -2.42
N LYS A 229 -16.60 -14.70 -3.58
CA LYS A 229 -15.87 -14.43 -4.83
C LYS A 229 -15.67 -12.93 -5.05
N PRO A 230 -14.43 -12.46 -5.30
CA PRO A 230 -14.13 -11.05 -5.53
C PRO A 230 -14.89 -10.49 -6.73
N VAL A 231 -15.24 -9.21 -6.66
CA VAL A 231 -15.85 -8.47 -7.77
C VAL A 231 -14.74 -7.78 -8.56
N ARG A 232 -14.52 -8.14 -9.82
CA ARG A 232 -13.54 -7.51 -10.72
C ARG A 232 -12.13 -7.42 -10.10
N ASN A 233 -11.68 -8.46 -9.43
CA ASN A 233 -10.37 -8.51 -8.76
C ASN A 233 -10.16 -7.36 -7.75
N THR A 234 -11.23 -6.97 -7.04
CA THR A 234 -11.14 -6.00 -5.94
C THR A 234 -11.20 -6.71 -4.59
N ASN A 235 -10.91 -5.98 -3.52
CA ASN A 235 -11.06 -6.46 -2.15
C ASN A 235 -12.53 -6.67 -1.70
N ILE A 236 -13.52 -6.34 -2.55
CA ILE A 236 -14.95 -6.52 -2.27
C ILE A 236 -15.46 -7.79 -2.97
N ALA A 237 -16.21 -8.61 -2.24
CA ALA A 237 -16.81 -9.84 -2.75
C ALA A 237 -18.33 -9.81 -2.71
N ARG A 238 -18.96 -10.54 -3.67
CA ARG A 238 -20.40 -10.79 -3.64
C ARG A 238 -20.68 -11.88 -2.61
N TYR A 239 -21.75 -11.70 -1.86
CA TYR A 239 -22.23 -12.74 -0.96
C TYR A 239 -23.74 -12.92 -1.06
N GLY A 240 -24.50 -11.90 -0.74
CA GLY A 240 -25.96 -11.91 -0.81
C GLY A 240 -26.62 -12.31 0.52
N LYS A 241 -27.85 -11.89 0.67
CA LYS A 241 -28.63 -12.06 1.92
C LYS A 241 -28.87 -13.53 2.26
N GLU A 242 -29.20 -14.33 1.26
CA GLU A 242 -29.49 -15.77 1.43
C GLU A 242 -28.29 -16.51 2.00
N ARG A 243 -27.08 -16.19 1.54
CA ARG A 243 -25.86 -16.81 2.06
C ARG A 243 -25.51 -16.33 3.46
N ILE A 244 -25.75 -15.06 3.78
CA ILE A 244 -25.61 -14.56 5.15
C ILE A 244 -26.55 -15.36 6.09
N LEU A 245 -27.82 -15.50 5.69
CA LEU A 245 -28.82 -16.21 6.48
C LEU A 245 -28.55 -17.72 6.58
N SER A 246 -27.96 -18.35 5.57
CA SER A 246 -27.56 -19.76 5.65
C SER A 246 -26.50 -20.04 6.71
N HIS A 247 -25.73 -19.02 7.11
CA HIS A 247 -24.75 -19.09 8.19
C HIS A 247 -25.24 -18.47 9.51
N ALA A 248 -26.53 -18.07 9.61
CA ALA A 248 -27.06 -17.28 10.70
C ALA A 248 -26.71 -17.81 12.11
N ALA A 249 -26.86 -19.12 12.34
CA ALA A 249 -26.56 -19.75 13.63
C ALA A 249 -25.07 -19.82 13.94
N GLN A 250 -24.19 -19.63 12.95
CA GLN A 250 -22.73 -19.73 13.10
C GLN A 250 -22.06 -18.37 13.32
N ILE A 251 -22.73 -17.26 12.97
CA ILE A 251 -22.16 -15.92 13.08
C ILE A 251 -22.16 -15.50 14.55
N ASP A 252 -21.01 -15.59 15.20
CA ASP A 252 -20.84 -15.15 16.60
C ASP A 252 -20.74 -13.62 16.70
N VAL A 253 -20.17 -12.96 15.67
CA VAL A 253 -20.00 -11.50 15.60
C VAL A 253 -20.32 -11.02 14.19
N TYR A 254 -21.12 -9.97 14.11
CA TYR A 254 -21.37 -9.22 12.87
C TYR A 254 -20.51 -7.96 12.91
N LEU A 255 -19.49 -7.90 12.04
CA LEU A 255 -18.60 -6.76 11.93
C LEU A 255 -18.91 -6.03 10.62
N ALA A 256 -19.12 -4.72 10.66
CA ALA A 256 -19.38 -3.91 9.48
C ALA A 256 -18.41 -2.74 9.37
N GLN A 257 -17.77 -2.56 8.20
CA GLN A 257 -16.94 -1.37 7.99
C GLN A 257 -17.81 -0.12 7.79
N SER A 258 -17.34 1.02 8.30
CA SER A 258 -17.90 2.34 8.03
C SER A 258 -16.87 3.21 7.33
N GLY A 259 -17.27 3.87 6.24
CA GLY A 259 -16.40 4.75 5.46
C GLY A 259 -17.10 5.39 4.28
N ALA A 260 -16.35 5.74 3.24
CA ALA A 260 -16.87 6.49 2.11
C ALA A 260 -18.00 5.77 1.34
N MET A 261 -17.92 4.45 1.22
CA MET A 261 -18.87 3.64 0.43
C MET A 261 -19.94 2.95 1.27
N ASN A 262 -19.80 2.93 2.59
CA ASN A 262 -20.69 2.22 3.50
C ASN A 262 -20.80 2.99 4.81
N ARG A 263 -22.03 3.30 5.24
CA ARG A 263 -22.28 3.99 6.50
C ARG A 263 -23.36 3.23 7.28
N PRO A 264 -23.10 2.00 7.67
CA PRO A 264 -24.05 1.20 8.42
C PRO A 264 -24.17 1.73 9.85
N THR A 265 -25.33 1.49 10.44
CA THR A 265 -25.53 1.62 11.88
C THR A 265 -25.99 0.29 12.45
N VAL A 266 -25.80 0.08 13.73
CA VAL A 266 -26.29 -1.12 14.42
C VAL A 266 -27.80 -1.27 14.23
N SER A 267 -28.56 -0.16 14.32
CA SER A 267 -30.01 -0.16 14.11
C SER A 267 -30.41 -0.55 12.69
N MET A 268 -29.67 -0.11 11.65
CA MET A 268 -29.93 -0.52 10.27
C MET A 268 -29.73 -2.02 10.08
N ILE A 269 -28.64 -2.58 10.64
CA ILE A 269 -28.36 -4.01 10.55
C ILE A 269 -29.45 -4.83 11.29
N LYS A 270 -29.86 -4.39 12.49
CA LYS A 270 -30.94 -5.05 13.23
C LYS A 270 -32.30 -4.96 12.53
N ALA A 271 -32.56 -3.85 11.84
CA ALA A 271 -33.81 -3.65 11.13
C ALA A 271 -33.88 -4.36 9.77
N GLU A 272 -32.76 -4.94 9.28
CA GLU A 272 -32.75 -5.66 7.99
C GLU A 272 -33.65 -6.90 8.07
N PRO A 273 -34.68 -7.02 7.20
CA PRO A 273 -35.64 -8.12 7.26
C PRO A 273 -34.96 -9.49 7.25
N GLY A 274 -35.28 -10.32 8.24
CA GLY A 274 -34.73 -11.67 8.41
C GLY A 274 -33.41 -11.73 9.18
N PHE A 275 -32.75 -10.60 9.52
CA PHE A 275 -31.47 -10.63 10.25
C PHE A 275 -31.63 -10.96 11.74
N ASN A 276 -32.85 -10.88 12.28
CA ASN A 276 -33.17 -11.29 13.62
C ASN A 276 -32.84 -12.77 13.95
N VAL A 277 -32.71 -13.65 12.92
CA VAL A 277 -32.31 -15.05 13.11
C VAL A 277 -30.79 -15.24 13.20
N ILE A 278 -30.01 -14.19 12.91
CA ILE A 278 -28.54 -14.24 12.98
C ILE A 278 -28.14 -14.17 14.46
N LYS A 279 -27.40 -15.19 14.93
CA LYS A 279 -26.96 -15.31 16.31
C LYS A 279 -26.29 -14.02 16.85
N ALA A 280 -25.45 -13.39 16.04
CA ALA A 280 -24.80 -12.14 16.41
C ALA A 280 -25.77 -10.97 16.56
N VAL A 281 -26.83 -10.93 15.75
CA VAL A 281 -27.86 -9.89 15.80
C VAL A 281 -28.75 -10.08 17.02
N ASP A 282 -29.17 -11.31 17.28
CA ASP A 282 -29.98 -11.68 18.44
C ASP A 282 -29.27 -11.41 19.77
N ASN A 283 -27.95 -11.63 19.82
CA ASN A 283 -27.11 -11.42 21.00
C ASN A 283 -26.43 -10.05 21.08
N ASP A 284 -26.82 -9.07 20.29
CA ASP A 284 -26.25 -7.71 20.29
C ASP A 284 -24.74 -7.67 19.97
N GLN A 285 -24.22 -8.67 19.26
CA GLN A 285 -22.80 -8.74 18.86
C GLN A 285 -22.58 -8.12 17.48
N ILE A 286 -23.01 -6.87 17.31
CA ILE A 286 -22.87 -6.07 16.09
C ILE A 286 -21.91 -4.93 16.36
N PHE A 287 -20.84 -4.82 15.57
CA PHE A 287 -19.83 -3.79 15.73
C PHE A 287 -19.54 -3.06 14.41
N ILE A 288 -19.31 -1.77 14.51
CA ILE A 288 -18.91 -0.92 13.38
C ILE A 288 -17.44 -0.56 13.53
N ILE A 289 -16.68 -0.71 12.45
CA ILE A 289 -15.25 -0.43 12.43
C ILE A 289 -14.88 0.51 11.27
N ASP A 290 -13.90 1.40 11.48
CA ASP A 290 -13.45 2.37 10.47
C ASP A 290 -12.76 1.66 9.30
N GLU A 291 -13.23 1.92 8.05
CA GLU A 291 -12.62 1.39 6.83
C GLU A 291 -11.15 1.76 6.69
N GLN A 292 -10.74 2.90 7.23
CA GLN A 292 -9.38 3.42 7.06
C GLN A 292 -8.33 2.57 7.74
N ILE A 293 -8.72 1.86 8.82
CA ILE A 293 -7.79 1.00 9.57
C ILE A 293 -7.92 -0.48 9.20
N VAL A 294 -8.95 -0.88 8.43
CA VAL A 294 -9.15 -2.30 8.07
C VAL A 294 -9.08 -2.58 6.57
N SER A 295 -9.33 -1.57 5.71
CA SER A 295 -9.44 -1.78 4.26
C SER A 295 -8.37 -1.03 3.45
N ARG A 296 -7.68 -0.05 4.04
CA ARG A 296 -6.63 0.70 3.35
C ARG A 296 -5.27 0.00 3.46
N PRO A 297 -4.47 0.01 2.38
CA PRO A 297 -3.14 -0.59 2.35
C PRO A 297 -2.09 0.32 3.02
N THR A 298 -2.20 0.51 4.35
CA THR A 298 -1.35 1.41 5.14
C THR A 298 -0.88 0.73 6.44
N LEU A 299 0.13 1.30 7.09
CA LEU A 299 0.59 0.81 8.40
C LEU A 299 -0.51 0.78 9.45
N ARG A 300 -1.55 1.63 9.33
CA ARG A 300 -2.69 1.62 10.25
C ARG A 300 -3.54 0.36 10.21
N LEU A 301 -3.32 -0.53 9.24
CA LEU A 301 -3.92 -1.87 9.27
C LEU A 301 -3.53 -2.65 10.54
N LEU A 302 -2.35 -2.38 11.12
CA LEU A 302 -1.95 -2.93 12.43
C LEU A 302 -2.90 -2.49 13.56
N LYS A 303 -3.35 -1.21 13.54
CA LYS A 303 -4.40 -0.73 14.45
C LYS A 303 -5.71 -1.47 14.20
N GLY A 304 -6.07 -1.72 12.94
CA GLY A 304 -7.26 -2.51 12.57
C GLY A 304 -7.23 -3.92 13.16
N ILE A 305 -6.08 -4.61 13.10
CA ILE A 305 -5.89 -5.93 13.73
C ILE A 305 -6.16 -5.84 15.24
N TYR A 306 -5.59 -4.85 15.92
CA TYR A 306 -5.78 -4.66 17.36
C TYR A 306 -7.25 -4.38 17.73
N GLU A 307 -7.92 -3.46 17.02
CA GLU A 307 -9.31 -3.11 17.29
C GLU A 307 -10.27 -4.30 17.04
N ILE A 308 -10.03 -5.07 15.98
CA ILE A 308 -10.78 -6.32 15.75
C ILE A 308 -10.51 -7.30 16.88
N GLY A 309 -9.26 -7.50 17.28
CA GLY A 309 -8.90 -8.36 18.39
C GLY A 309 -9.57 -7.96 19.69
N LYS A 310 -9.64 -6.66 20.00
CA LYS A 310 -10.32 -6.10 21.17
C LYS A 310 -11.84 -6.35 21.14
N ILE A 311 -12.46 -6.27 19.96
CA ILE A 311 -13.88 -6.60 19.79
C ILE A 311 -14.12 -8.09 20.05
N LEU A 312 -13.27 -8.96 19.49
CA LEU A 312 -13.48 -10.40 19.58
C LEU A 312 -13.05 -10.99 20.92
N TYR A 313 -11.95 -10.50 21.49
CA TYR A 313 -11.24 -11.07 22.63
C TYR A 313 -10.68 -9.98 23.55
N PRO A 314 -11.54 -9.19 24.24
CA PRO A 314 -11.11 -8.01 25.01
C PRO A 314 -10.11 -8.34 26.14
N ASP A 315 -10.20 -9.52 26.73
CA ASP A 315 -9.27 -9.97 27.79
C ASP A 315 -7.85 -10.24 27.24
N VAL A 316 -7.73 -10.62 25.97
CA VAL A 316 -6.46 -10.94 25.29
C VAL A 316 -5.87 -9.68 24.66
N PHE A 317 -6.70 -8.92 23.92
CA PHE A 317 -6.29 -7.68 23.23
C PHE A 317 -6.56 -6.45 24.09
N ASN A 318 -5.91 -6.36 25.25
CA ASN A 318 -5.98 -5.21 26.15
C ASN A 318 -4.84 -4.21 25.90
N GLU A 319 -4.83 -3.09 26.61
CA GLU A 319 -3.82 -2.03 26.48
C GLU A 319 -2.39 -2.53 26.75
N LYS A 320 -2.21 -3.44 27.73
CA LYS A 320 -0.90 -4.02 28.03
C LYS A 320 -0.38 -4.81 26.84
N THR A 321 -1.23 -5.66 26.25
CA THR A 321 -0.89 -6.43 25.03
C THR A 321 -0.60 -5.50 23.87
N ASN A 322 -1.40 -4.45 23.66
CA ASN A 322 -1.18 -3.45 22.62
C ASN A 322 0.20 -2.78 22.77
N LYS A 323 0.53 -2.31 23.98
CA LYS A 323 1.85 -1.68 24.24
C LYS A 323 3.01 -2.63 23.90
N ILE A 324 2.90 -3.92 24.21
CA ILE A 324 3.92 -4.91 23.92
C ILE A 324 4.04 -5.13 22.39
N LEU A 325 2.91 -5.32 21.72
CA LEU A 325 2.86 -5.62 20.28
C LEU A 325 3.27 -4.43 19.42
N MET A 326 2.91 -3.20 19.84
CA MET A 326 3.16 -1.96 19.13
C MET A 326 4.43 -1.20 19.58
N ARG A 327 5.12 -1.65 20.64
CA ARG A 327 6.29 -0.96 21.22
C ARG A 327 7.36 -0.63 20.19
N LYS A 328 7.59 -1.53 19.24
CA LYS A 328 8.54 -1.31 18.14
C LYS A 328 8.06 -0.27 17.10
N LEU A 329 6.81 0.21 17.18
CA LEU A 329 6.33 1.32 16.37
C LEU A 329 6.86 2.67 16.90
N ASN A 330 6.95 2.82 18.22
CA ASN A 330 7.27 4.07 18.87
C ASN A 330 8.80 4.29 19.08
N ASP A 331 9.57 3.19 19.17
CA ASP A 331 11.02 3.26 19.41
C ASP A 331 11.83 3.75 18.20
N GLN A 332 11.18 4.00 17.06
CA GLN A 332 11.81 4.55 15.84
C GLN A 332 11.29 5.96 15.46
N GLU A 333 10.34 6.51 16.21
CA GLU A 333 9.87 7.89 16.07
C GLU A 333 10.61 8.88 17.01
N SER A 334 11.50 8.37 17.84
CA SER A 334 12.42 9.12 18.69
C SER A 334 13.84 9.08 18.09
#